data_9911b76328e12a54cdf81d94fe645e24
#
_entry.id   9911b76328e12a54cdf81d94fe645e24
#
_cell.length_a   1.000
_cell.length_b   1.000
_cell.length_c   1.000
_cell.angle_alpha   90.00
_cell.angle_beta   90.00
_cell.angle_gamma   90.00
#
_symmetry.space_group_name_H-M   'P 1'
#
loop_
_entity.id
_entity.type
_entity.pdbx_description
1 polymer ?
#
loop_
_entity_poly.entity_id
_entity_poly.type
_entity_poly.pdbx_seq_one_letter_code
_entity_poly.pdbx_strand_id
1 'polypeptide(L)'
;MFLKQFKISQQEKEKLIRVKSRTGIQNWNVLCRWAFCWSIAQPSIPGGIDPLSDSNVEMTWQTFAGEYDEIYEAVLRQRCLADGLGETNEVLVKYFRLHLNRGINYFSVPGGIKSQQRFLMEVI
;
A
#
# COMPACT_ATOMS: atom_id res chain seq x y z
N MET A 1 -1.12 10.62 14.79
CA MET A 1 -0.94 10.24 13.39
C MET A 1 0.54 10.22 13.07
N PHE A 2 1.07 9.09 12.62
CA PHE A 2 2.51 8.94 12.33
C PHE A 2 2.91 9.52 10.98
N LEU A 3 1.96 9.76 10.09
CA LEU A 3 2.19 10.19 8.72
C LEU A 3 1.11 11.18 8.30
N LYS A 4 1.51 12.36 7.86
CA LYS A 4 0.55 13.37 7.40
C LYS A 4 0.12 13.12 5.95
N GLN A 5 1.10 12.88 5.09
CA GLN A 5 0.86 12.65 3.67
C GLN A 5 2.01 11.84 3.09
N PHE A 6 1.78 11.20 1.95
CA PHE A 6 2.81 10.45 1.26
C PHE A 6 2.65 10.59 -0.25
N LYS A 7 3.74 10.31 -0.94
CA LYS A 7 3.79 10.34 -2.41
C LYS A 7 4.37 9.02 -2.87
N ILE A 8 3.76 8.40 -3.86
CA ILE A 8 4.28 7.16 -4.43
C ILE A 8 5.38 7.45 -5.43
N SER A 9 6.14 6.41 -5.81
CA SER A 9 7.18 6.55 -6.82
C SER A 9 6.57 6.61 -8.22
N GLN A 10 7.36 7.08 -9.19
CA GLN A 10 6.92 7.09 -10.59
C GLN A 10 6.69 5.67 -11.09
N GLN A 11 7.53 4.72 -10.69
CA GLN A 11 7.33 3.31 -11.03
C GLN A 11 6.03 2.76 -10.47
N GLU A 12 5.75 3.06 -9.22
CA GLU A 12 4.49 2.65 -8.58
C GLU A 12 3.28 3.25 -9.29
N LYS A 13 3.37 4.52 -9.67
CA LYS A 13 2.32 5.19 -10.41
C LYS A 13 2.03 4.46 -11.74
N GLU A 14 3.07 4.14 -12.50
CA GLU A 14 2.93 3.45 -13.78
C GLU A 14 2.30 2.06 -13.60
N LYS A 15 2.70 1.36 -12.56
CA LYS A 15 2.11 0.05 -12.22
C LYS A 15 0.63 0.17 -11.88
N LEU A 16 0.27 1.17 -11.08
CA LEU A 16 -1.12 1.40 -10.73
C LEU A 16 -1.98 1.83 -11.92
N ILE A 17 -1.41 2.54 -12.90
CA ILE A 17 -2.12 2.86 -14.14
C ILE A 17 -2.53 1.56 -14.85
N ARG A 18 -1.64 0.58 -14.91
CA ARG A 18 -1.97 -0.72 -15.49
C ARG A 18 -3.08 -1.42 -14.69
N VAL A 19 -3.02 -1.36 -13.37
CA VAL A 19 -4.06 -1.95 -12.52
C VAL A 19 -5.41 -1.26 -12.74
N LYS A 20 -5.43 0.07 -12.85
CA LYS A 20 -6.64 0.83 -13.18
C LYS A 20 -7.27 0.34 -14.49
N SER A 21 -6.43 0.16 -15.50
CA SER A 21 -6.88 -0.30 -16.82
C SER A 21 -7.51 -1.69 -16.77
N ARG A 22 -6.96 -2.58 -15.95
CA ARG A 22 -7.45 -3.95 -15.83
C ARG A 22 -8.71 -4.08 -14.97
N THR A 23 -8.80 -3.28 -13.92
CA THR A 23 -9.86 -3.42 -12.91
C THR A 23 -11.01 -2.45 -13.09
N GLY A 24 -10.78 -1.32 -13.76
CA GLY A 24 -11.76 -0.24 -13.85
C GLY A 24 -11.84 0.61 -12.58
N ILE A 25 -11.05 0.33 -11.57
CA ILE A 25 -11.02 1.14 -10.34
C ILE A 25 -10.22 2.41 -10.64
N GLN A 26 -10.85 3.57 -10.45
CA GLN A 26 -10.25 4.85 -10.86
C GLN A 26 -9.54 5.60 -9.74
N ASN A 27 -9.84 5.30 -8.49
CA ASN A 27 -9.37 6.08 -7.35
C ASN A 27 -8.02 5.55 -6.84
N TRP A 28 -7.01 6.42 -6.84
CA TRP A 28 -5.67 6.08 -6.33
C TRP A 28 -5.71 5.56 -4.90
N ASN A 29 -6.50 6.22 -4.04
CA ASN A 29 -6.56 5.84 -2.63
C ASN A 29 -7.14 4.44 -2.44
N VAL A 30 -8.12 4.05 -3.25
CA VAL A 30 -8.69 2.70 -3.17
C VAL A 30 -7.65 1.65 -3.56
N LEU A 31 -6.94 1.89 -4.66
CA LEU A 31 -5.89 0.96 -5.12
C LEU A 31 -4.77 0.83 -4.10
N CYS A 32 -4.32 1.95 -3.54
CA CYS A 32 -3.26 1.94 -2.52
C CYS A 32 -3.71 1.21 -1.25
N ARG A 33 -4.97 1.42 -0.84
CA ARG A 33 -5.53 0.77 0.34
C ARG A 33 -5.55 -0.74 0.20
N TRP A 34 -5.99 -1.21 -0.96
CA TRP A 34 -6.07 -2.64 -1.22
C TRP A 34 -4.69 -3.27 -1.37
N ALA A 35 -3.75 -2.55 -1.99
CA ALA A 35 -2.36 -3.01 -2.08
C ALA A 35 -1.73 -3.17 -0.69
N PHE A 36 -1.91 -2.19 0.16
CA PHE A 36 -1.44 -2.24 1.54
C PHE A 36 -2.06 -3.41 2.31
N CYS A 37 -3.39 -3.56 2.22
CA CYS A 37 -4.11 -4.63 2.92
C CYS A 37 -3.64 -6.01 2.46
N TRP A 38 -3.44 -6.20 1.15
CA TRP A 38 -2.93 -7.47 0.64
C TRP A 38 -1.56 -7.78 1.25
N SER A 39 -0.66 -6.81 1.24
CA SER A 39 0.70 -7.01 1.74
C SER A 39 0.70 -7.29 3.24
N ILE A 40 -0.10 -6.56 4.02
CA ILE A 40 -0.16 -6.73 5.47
C ILE A 40 -0.73 -8.12 5.85
N ALA A 41 -1.53 -8.72 4.98
CA ALA A 41 -2.08 -10.06 5.20
C ALA A 41 -1.06 -11.17 4.94
N GLN A 42 0.05 -10.86 4.27
CA GLN A 42 1.11 -11.84 4.02
C GLN A 42 1.97 -12.01 5.28
N PRO A 43 2.31 -13.24 5.67
CA PRO A 43 3.13 -13.45 6.87
C PRO A 43 4.59 -13.05 6.68
N SER A 44 5.07 -12.97 5.47
CA SER A 44 6.47 -12.64 5.18
C SER A 44 6.76 -11.15 5.39
N ILE A 45 8.01 -10.85 5.70
CA ILE A 45 8.50 -9.48 5.83
C ILE A 45 8.72 -8.90 4.43
N PRO A 46 8.18 -7.71 4.12
CA PRO A 46 8.44 -7.10 2.82
C PRO A 46 9.92 -6.72 2.73
N GLY A 47 10.57 -7.20 1.68
CA GLY A 47 11.97 -6.88 1.44
C GLY A 47 12.11 -5.65 0.56
N GLY A 48 13.35 -5.30 0.28
CA GLY A 48 13.69 -4.28 -0.68
C GLY A 48 14.08 -2.94 -0.09
N ILE A 49 14.25 -1.99 -0.99
CA ILE A 49 14.69 -0.64 -0.68
C ILE A 49 13.46 0.25 -0.54
N ASP A 50 13.52 1.22 0.36
CA ASP A 50 12.45 2.22 0.53
C ASP A 50 12.22 2.90 -0.84
N PRO A 51 10.97 2.84 -1.38
CA PRO A 51 10.70 3.41 -2.70
C PRO A 51 10.91 4.92 -2.75
N LEU A 52 11.24 5.42 -3.94
CA LEU A 52 11.32 6.85 -4.17
C LEU A 52 9.94 7.50 -4.06
N SER A 53 9.92 8.82 -3.92
CA SER A 53 8.68 9.61 -3.82
C SER A 53 8.66 10.63 -4.95
N ASP A 54 8.86 10.18 -6.19
CA ASP A 54 9.16 11.05 -7.33
C ASP A 54 8.00 11.19 -8.34
N SER A 55 6.82 10.66 -8.02
CA SER A 55 5.64 10.88 -8.86
C SER A 55 4.89 12.15 -8.44
N ASN A 56 3.84 12.49 -9.19
CA ASN A 56 2.92 13.57 -8.82
C ASN A 56 1.66 13.04 -8.11
N VAL A 57 1.63 11.77 -7.75
CA VAL A 57 0.51 11.19 -7.00
C VAL A 57 0.82 11.28 -5.52
N GLU A 58 0.11 12.18 -4.85
CA GLU A 58 0.28 12.45 -3.42
C GLU A 58 -1.08 12.43 -2.75
N MET A 59 -1.14 11.91 -1.54
CA MET A 59 -2.38 11.92 -0.76
C MET A 59 -2.08 12.02 0.72
N THR A 60 -3.05 12.56 1.48
CA THR A 60 -2.97 12.59 2.92
C THR A 60 -3.24 11.20 3.49
N TRP A 61 -2.77 10.97 4.71
CA TRP A 61 -3.08 9.74 5.42
C TRP A 61 -4.60 9.53 5.52
N GLN A 62 -5.34 10.61 5.76
CA GLN A 62 -6.79 10.53 5.88
C GLN A 62 -7.46 10.14 4.56
N THR A 63 -6.99 10.64 3.43
CA THR A 63 -7.50 10.22 2.12
C THR A 63 -7.22 8.74 1.89
N PHE A 64 -6.04 8.26 2.25
CA PHE A 64 -5.69 6.85 2.14
C PHE A 64 -6.57 5.99 3.04
N ALA A 65 -6.65 6.31 4.32
CA ALA A 65 -7.26 5.46 5.33
C ALA A 65 -8.78 5.67 5.47
N GLY A 66 -9.28 6.84 5.10
CA GLY A 66 -10.69 7.18 5.25
C GLY A 66 -11.08 7.27 6.73
N GLU A 67 -12.27 6.81 7.04
CA GLU A 67 -12.78 6.84 8.41
C GLU A 67 -12.13 5.79 9.34
N TYR A 68 -11.31 4.90 8.79
CA TYR A 68 -10.65 3.82 9.54
C TYR A 68 -9.17 4.11 9.77
N ASP A 69 -8.79 5.37 9.84
CA ASP A 69 -7.39 5.77 9.99
C ASP A 69 -6.71 5.17 11.22
N GLU A 70 -7.42 5.12 12.35
CA GLU A 70 -6.90 4.54 13.58
C GLU A 70 -6.66 3.03 13.44
N ILE A 71 -7.54 2.34 12.71
CA ILE A 71 -7.41 0.89 12.49
C ILE A 71 -6.20 0.60 11.60
N TYR A 72 -6.03 1.35 10.51
CA TYR A 72 -4.88 1.15 9.63
C TYR A 72 -3.56 1.43 10.36
N GLU A 73 -3.53 2.46 11.17
CA GLU A 73 -2.32 2.75 11.95
C GLU A 73 -2.05 1.65 12.98
N ALA A 74 -3.08 1.18 13.67
CA ALA A 74 -2.93 0.11 14.66
C ALA A 74 -2.43 -1.19 14.04
N VAL A 75 -2.95 -1.55 12.86
CA VAL A 75 -2.51 -2.74 12.13
C VAL A 75 -1.03 -2.62 11.75
N LEU A 76 -0.62 -1.46 11.28
CA LEU A 76 0.78 -1.23 10.91
C LEU A 76 1.69 -1.32 12.13
N ARG A 77 1.31 -0.72 13.25
CA ARG A 77 2.08 -0.77 14.50
C ARG A 77 2.22 -2.21 14.99
N GLN A 78 1.12 -2.96 14.99
CA GLN A 78 1.12 -4.35 15.41
C GLN A 78 2.06 -5.18 14.53
N ARG A 79 2.05 -4.95 13.23
CA ARG A 79 2.92 -5.67 12.32
C ARG A 79 4.40 -5.32 12.54
N CYS A 80 4.71 -4.05 12.79
CA CYS A 80 6.07 -3.64 13.11
C CYS A 80 6.58 -4.33 14.37
N LEU A 81 5.75 -4.41 15.41
CA LEU A 81 6.10 -5.11 16.64
C LEU A 81 6.28 -6.60 16.40
N ALA A 82 5.37 -7.23 15.66
CA ALA A 82 5.45 -8.66 15.35
C ALA A 82 6.72 -9.01 14.57
N ASP A 83 7.16 -8.11 13.70
CA ASP A 83 8.36 -8.32 12.89
C ASP A 83 9.65 -7.85 13.59
N GLY A 84 9.55 -7.42 14.86
CA GLY A 84 10.72 -7.09 15.68
C GLY A 84 11.34 -5.73 15.39
N LEU A 85 10.60 -4.80 14.80
CA LEU A 85 11.16 -3.53 14.34
C LEU A 85 10.92 -2.36 15.29
N GLY A 86 10.06 -2.53 16.30
CA GLY A 86 9.62 -1.41 17.13
C GLY A 86 8.60 -0.54 16.42
N GLU A 87 8.34 0.66 16.97
CA GLU A 87 7.26 1.50 16.42
C GLU A 87 7.61 3.00 16.43
N THR A 88 8.87 3.35 16.17
CA THR A 88 9.21 4.75 15.96
C THR A 88 8.56 5.26 14.67
N ASN A 89 8.36 6.58 14.58
CA ASN A 89 7.75 7.15 13.38
C ASN A 89 8.53 6.80 12.12
N GLU A 90 9.85 6.84 12.17
CA GLU A 90 10.69 6.49 11.02
C GLU A 90 10.45 5.06 10.56
N VAL A 91 10.37 4.13 11.51
CA VAL A 91 10.11 2.72 11.20
C VAL A 91 8.72 2.56 10.60
N LEU A 92 7.71 3.20 11.19
CA LEU A 92 6.34 3.11 10.71
C LEU A 92 6.20 3.63 9.28
N VAL A 93 6.78 4.80 8.99
CA VAL A 93 6.72 5.39 7.65
C VAL A 93 7.39 4.48 6.63
N LYS A 94 8.60 4.00 6.94
CA LYS A 94 9.32 3.11 6.04
C LYS A 94 8.56 1.81 5.80
N TYR A 95 8.04 1.22 6.86
CA TYR A 95 7.34 -0.07 6.76
C TYR A 95 6.03 0.08 6.01
N PHE A 96 5.31 1.18 6.20
CA PHE A 96 4.13 1.50 5.41
C PHE A 96 4.47 1.51 3.93
N ARG A 97 5.54 2.20 3.56
CA ARG A 97 5.95 2.32 2.16
C ARG A 97 6.38 0.99 1.55
N LEU A 98 7.08 0.16 2.33
CA LEU A 98 7.49 -1.17 1.87
C LEU A 98 6.30 -2.08 1.63
N HIS A 99 5.32 -2.08 2.53
CA HIS A 99 4.10 -2.88 2.35
C HIS A 99 3.28 -2.39 1.16
N LEU A 100 3.13 -1.08 1.03
CA LEU A 100 2.41 -0.49 -0.10
C LEU A 100 3.08 -0.89 -1.41
N ASN A 101 4.40 -0.77 -1.50
CA ASN A 101 5.17 -1.12 -2.68
C ASN A 101 4.99 -2.60 -3.03
N ARG A 102 5.08 -3.49 -2.05
CA ARG A 102 4.92 -4.94 -2.28
C ARG A 102 3.53 -5.26 -2.85
N GLY A 103 2.49 -4.62 -2.31
CA GLY A 103 1.14 -4.83 -2.81
C GLY A 103 0.95 -4.32 -4.24
N ILE A 104 1.49 -3.14 -4.52
CA ILE A 104 1.43 -2.58 -5.88
C ILE A 104 2.15 -3.48 -6.87
N ASN A 105 3.32 -3.98 -6.51
CA ASN A 105 4.07 -4.90 -7.38
C ASN A 105 3.27 -6.18 -7.64
N TYR A 106 2.65 -6.73 -6.62
CA TYR A 106 1.88 -7.96 -6.76
C TYR A 106 0.71 -7.78 -7.75
N PHE A 107 -0.06 -6.71 -7.60
CA PHE A 107 -1.24 -6.49 -8.45
C PHE A 107 -0.89 -6.10 -9.88
N SER A 108 0.29 -5.57 -10.12
CA SER A 108 0.68 -5.03 -11.43
C SER A 108 1.34 -6.05 -12.36
N VAL A 109 1.70 -7.25 -11.87
CA VAL A 109 2.39 -8.24 -12.71
C VAL A 109 1.53 -8.64 -13.90
N PRO A 110 2.15 -9.00 -15.04
CA PRO A 110 1.40 -9.50 -16.19
C PRO A 110 0.57 -10.73 -15.82
N GLY A 111 -0.71 -10.71 -16.21
CA GLY A 111 -1.63 -11.79 -15.82
C GLY A 111 -2.18 -11.68 -14.42
N GLY A 112 -1.85 -10.59 -13.69
CA GLY A 112 -2.37 -10.33 -12.36
C GLY A 112 -3.85 -9.97 -12.35
N ILE A 113 -4.25 -9.11 -11.38
CA ILE A 113 -5.64 -8.76 -11.19
C ILE A 113 -6.25 -8.17 -12.46
N LYS A 114 -7.37 -8.73 -12.93
CA LYS A 114 -8.02 -8.33 -14.19
C LYS A 114 -9.43 -7.77 -14.01
N SER A 115 -9.99 -7.86 -12.81
CA SER A 115 -11.34 -7.39 -12.54
C SER A 115 -11.50 -7.04 -11.08
N GLN A 116 -12.50 -6.23 -10.77
CA GLN A 116 -12.81 -5.87 -9.39
C GLN A 116 -13.14 -7.09 -8.54
N GLN A 117 -13.89 -8.04 -9.08
CA GLN A 117 -14.24 -9.26 -8.37
C GLN A 117 -12.99 -10.05 -7.98
N ARG A 118 -12.08 -10.24 -8.90
CA ARG A 118 -10.84 -10.96 -8.63
C ARG A 118 -9.97 -10.19 -7.63
N PHE A 119 -9.94 -8.87 -7.73
CA PHE A 119 -9.22 -8.02 -6.80
C PHE A 119 -9.74 -8.25 -5.37
N LEU A 120 -11.04 -8.26 -5.17
CA LEU A 120 -11.65 -8.50 -3.87
C LEU A 120 -11.28 -9.88 -3.33
N MET A 121 -11.27 -10.90 -4.17
CA MET A 121 -10.92 -12.26 -3.74
C MET A 121 -9.47 -12.36 -3.31
N GLU A 122 -8.56 -11.59 -3.92
CA GLU A 122 -7.15 -11.63 -3.57
C GLU A 122 -6.84 -10.94 -2.22
N VAL A 123 -7.66 -9.94 -1.83
CA VAL A 123 -7.40 -9.18 -0.60
C VAL A 123 -8.28 -9.62 0.58
N ILE A 124 -9.29 -10.43 0.32
CA ILE A 124 -10.12 -11.03 1.36
C ILE A 124 -9.53 -12.37 1.77
#